data_3ac7d9aaa8a40f3448b5296b7068b17e
#
_entry.id   3ac7d9aaa8a40f3448b5296b7068b17e
#
_cell.length_a   1.000
_cell.length_b   1.000
_cell.length_c   1.000
_cell.angle_alpha   90.00
_cell.angle_beta   90.00
_cell.angle_gamma   90.00
#
_symmetry.space_group_name_H-M   'P 1'
#
loop_
_entity.id
_entity.type
_entity.pdbx_description
1 polymer ?
#
loop_
_entity_poly.entity_id
_entity_poly.type
_entity_poly.pdbx_seq_one_letter_code
_entity_poly.pdbx_strand_id
1 'polypeptide(L)'
;MTLNPRSTTVLCVALSLCALLAIPTNFPGLGGDARFTLAVFVFATCAWIGTSIDDTYIALGAGLALTVTGVISSDTLFGTLGDATVWLLICAFVLAAAVSRTGLAGRAAVFLVSGARTVRQLVHLTTAALVVTAFAVPATSGRAALALPVFLALAKVLADRKRLVVMLALLFPTVILLSAVATLIGAGAHLITVSVLWETTGQHIGFTEWLLLGLPLAVASSHLAAELVMLTTTRRADRRGPVSITPEQIQEHSEQSVTGPWSQAEKRCTLLLATVVLLWCSEPLHRVPPALVALIGAVIASSPALGTVRLKDALKTVPWSLLLFMAATMAMGVALADSGAAKWLVSGLPTGQHPVMFLAIVIAVSTAAHLVLQSRSARSSVLVPLVVAAAVGVGVNPVAAALASTAAAGFCHTLPASAKPVTLFAQIPGTPTYTPRDLLRLSAFLAPLTAALVLLFAVAVWPLLGVSVTR
;
A
#
# COMPACT_ATOMS: atom_id res chain seq x y z
N MET A 1 22.50 -7.43 22.42
CA MET A 1 22.10 -6.85 21.15
C MET A 1 22.88 -5.55 20.97
N THR A 2 24.02 -5.56 20.29
CA THR A 2 24.84 -4.36 20.07
C THR A 2 24.21 -3.54 18.95
N LEU A 3 23.76 -2.33 19.27
CA LEU A 3 23.26 -1.40 18.27
C LEU A 3 24.38 -1.07 17.26
N ASN A 4 24.07 -1.08 15.98
CA ASN A 4 24.97 -0.64 14.92
C ASN A 4 25.32 0.86 15.17
N PRO A 5 26.56 1.33 14.90
CA PRO A 5 26.94 2.75 15.09
C PRO A 5 25.97 3.75 14.45
N ARG A 6 25.38 3.42 13.29
CA ARG A 6 24.35 4.24 12.65
C ARG A 6 23.07 4.35 13.50
N SER A 7 22.61 3.25 14.09
CA SER A 7 21.44 3.23 14.96
C SER A 7 21.66 4.07 16.22
N THR A 8 22.85 4.01 16.79
CA THR A 8 23.23 4.83 17.95
C THR A 8 23.20 6.32 17.61
N THR A 9 23.77 6.71 16.48
CA THR A 9 23.76 8.12 16.03
C THR A 9 22.32 8.62 15.82
N VAL A 10 21.46 7.85 15.17
CA VAL A 10 20.05 8.25 14.93
C VAL A 10 19.29 8.38 16.23
N LEU A 11 19.48 7.46 17.18
CA LEU A 11 18.85 7.57 18.51
C LEU A 11 19.37 8.77 19.31
N CYS A 12 20.66 9.11 19.23
CA CYS A 12 21.18 10.32 19.83
C CYS A 12 20.58 11.58 19.23
N VAL A 13 20.42 11.65 17.90
CA VAL A 13 19.76 12.76 17.22
C VAL A 13 18.29 12.86 17.66
N ALA A 14 17.58 11.74 17.73
CA ALA A 14 16.19 11.70 18.21
C ALA A 14 16.06 12.24 19.64
N LEU A 15 16.91 11.77 20.55
CA LEU A 15 16.92 12.23 21.94
C LEU A 15 17.25 13.71 22.06
N SER A 16 18.19 14.22 21.24
CA SER A 16 18.55 15.65 21.20
C SER A 16 17.36 16.51 20.72
N LEU A 17 16.66 16.05 19.68
CA LEU A 17 15.46 16.74 19.18
C LEU A 17 14.31 16.69 20.20
N CYS A 18 14.11 15.57 20.88
CA CYS A 18 13.13 15.45 21.95
C CYS A 18 13.48 16.39 23.13
N ALA A 19 14.75 16.45 23.53
CA ALA A 19 15.20 17.36 24.57
C ALA A 19 14.98 18.84 24.17
N LEU A 20 15.23 19.18 22.90
CA LEU A 20 14.97 20.53 22.38
C LEU A 20 13.48 20.89 22.46
N LEU A 21 12.59 19.97 22.13
CA LEU A 21 11.13 20.13 22.23
C LEU A 21 10.65 20.25 23.69
N ALA A 22 11.37 19.66 24.63
CA ALA A 22 11.04 19.72 26.06
C ALA A 22 11.20 21.14 26.66
N ILE A 23 12.03 22.02 26.04
CA ILE A 23 12.28 23.38 26.52
C ILE A 23 11.14 24.33 26.08
N PRO A 24 10.31 24.84 27.03
CA PRO A 24 9.14 25.65 26.67
C PRO A 24 9.43 26.92 25.87
N THR A 25 10.58 27.56 26.17
CA THR A 25 10.97 28.84 25.57
C THR A 25 11.32 28.73 24.08
N ASN A 26 11.69 27.55 23.60
CA ASN A 26 12.11 27.37 22.20
C ASN A 26 10.93 27.37 21.22
N PHE A 27 9.72 27.03 21.71
CA PHE A 27 8.54 26.88 20.85
C PHE A 27 7.33 27.59 21.47
N PRO A 28 7.21 28.93 21.30
CA PRO A 28 6.09 29.70 21.84
C PRO A 28 4.75 29.18 21.31
N GLY A 29 3.75 29.13 22.20
CA GLY A 29 2.39 28.66 21.85
C GLY A 29 2.21 27.12 21.77
N LEU A 30 3.28 26.34 21.93
CA LEU A 30 3.22 24.88 21.96
C LEU A 30 2.94 24.41 23.39
N GLY A 31 1.76 23.84 23.64
CA GLY A 31 1.34 23.28 24.93
C GLY A 31 2.18 22.08 25.37
N GLY A 32 2.08 21.69 26.65
CA GLY A 32 2.83 20.56 27.21
C GLY A 32 2.55 19.23 26.49
N ASP A 33 1.27 18.90 26.32
CA ASP A 33 0.84 17.67 25.62
C ASP A 33 1.25 17.67 24.14
N ALA A 34 1.15 18.81 23.48
CA ALA A 34 1.59 18.96 22.09
C ALA A 34 3.10 18.78 21.94
N ARG A 35 3.92 19.29 22.86
CA ARG A 35 5.37 19.09 22.88
C ARG A 35 5.73 17.63 23.09
N PHE A 36 5.08 16.99 24.04
CA PHE A 36 5.33 15.56 24.31
C PHE A 36 4.90 14.71 23.11
N THR A 37 3.74 15.00 22.51
CA THR A 37 3.27 14.31 21.30
C THR A 37 4.26 14.44 20.16
N LEU A 38 4.76 15.67 19.87
CA LEU A 38 5.77 15.89 18.84
C LEU A 38 7.09 15.16 19.16
N ALA A 39 7.52 15.14 20.42
CA ALA A 39 8.71 14.40 20.84
C ALA A 39 8.56 12.91 20.56
N VAL A 40 7.41 12.31 20.89
CA VAL A 40 7.10 10.90 20.61
C VAL A 40 7.10 10.63 19.10
N PHE A 41 6.49 11.52 18.29
CA PHE A 41 6.51 11.39 16.82
C PHE A 41 7.91 11.47 16.23
N VAL A 42 8.73 12.43 16.69
CA VAL A 42 10.13 12.57 16.27
C VAL A 42 10.93 11.31 16.64
N PHE A 43 10.79 10.84 17.88
CA PHE A 43 11.49 9.64 18.34
C PHE A 43 11.06 8.40 17.52
N ALA A 44 9.76 8.17 17.35
CA ALA A 44 9.25 7.05 16.57
C ALA A 44 9.74 7.10 15.12
N THR A 45 9.69 8.29 14.48
CA THR A 45 10.16 8.48 13.11
C THR A 45 11.67 8.20 12.99
N CYS A 46 12.47 8.73 13.90
CA CYS A 46 13.91 8.45 13.92
C CYS A 46 14.21 6.97 14.17
N ALA A 47 13.46 6.31 15.05
CA ALA A 47 13.59 4.88 15.32
C ALA A 47 13.24 4.03 14.09
N TRP A 48 12.17 4.35 13.36
CA TRP A 48 11.81 3.68 12.09
C TRP A 48 12.87 3.86 11.00
N ILE A 49 13.54 5.00 10.96
CA ILE A 49 14.58 5.31 9.97
C ILE A 49 15.90 4.62 10.33
N GLY A 50 16.30 4.70 11.59
CA GLY A 50 17.67 4.44 12.02
C GLY A 50 17.91 3.10 12.70
N THR A 51 16.87 2.33 13.00
CA THR A 51 17.01 1.06 13.69
C THR A 51 16.46 -0.11 12.86
N SER A 52 16.83 -1.32 13.26
CA SER A 52 16.25 -2.57 12.72
C SER A 52 15.18 -3.15 13.63
N ILE A 53 14.66 -2.35 14.57
CA ILE A 53 13.55 -2.73 15.44
C ILE A 53 12.29 -2.82 14.57
N ASP A 54 11.46 -3.83 14.83
CA ASP A 54 10.19 -3.99 14.12
C ASP A 54 9.32 -2.74 14.27
N ASP A 55 8.75 -2.27 13.15
CA ASP A 55 7.94 -1.05 13.09
C ASP A 55 6.78 -1.08 14.09
N THR A 56 6.20 -2.25 14.32
CA THR A 56 5.09 -2.46 15.25
C THR A 56 5.50 -2.23 16.69
N TYR A 57 6.73 -2.65 17.03
CA TYR A 57 7.25 -2.46 18.38
C TYR A 57 7.44 -0.98 18.72
N ILE A 58 7.96 -0.22 17.75
CA ILE A 58 8.14 1.23 17.89
C ILE A 58 6.77 1.92 18.02
N ALA A 59 5.79 1.57 17.17
CA ALA A 59 4.45 2.15 17.20
C ALA A 59 3.75 1.87 18.54
N LEU A 60 3.78 0.63 19.03
CA LEU A 60 3.21 0.26 20.32
C LEU A 60 3.89 1.01 21.48
N GLY A 61 5.22 1.14 21.44
CA GLY A 61 5.98 1.91 22.42
C GLY A 61 5.58 3.39 22.43
N ALA A 62 5.38 3.98 21.25
CA ALA A 62 4.91 5.36 21.11
C ALA A 62 3.48 5.55 21.65
N GLY A 63 2.54 4.66 21.28
CA GLY A 63 1.17 4.68 21.81
C GLY A 63 1.13 4.51 23.32
N LEU A 64 1.94 3.58 23.86
CA LEU A 64 2.07 3.38 25.31
C LEU A 64 2.61 4.63 26.01
N ALA A 65 3.65 5.27 25.46
CA ALA A 65 4.21 6.50 26.04
C ALA A 65 3.17 7.61 26.10
N LEU A 66 2.37 7.83 25.04
CA LEU A 66 1.30 8.81 25.01
C LEU A 66 0.18 8.50 26.03
N THR A 67 -0.10 7.20 26.25
CA THR A 67 -1.13 6.78 27.21
C THR A 67 -0.66 6.93 28.66
N VAL A 68 0.56 6.49 28.98
CA VAL A 68 1.11 6.57 30.34
C VAL A 68 1.29 8.03 30.80
N THR A 69 1.57 8.94 29.86
CA THR A 69 1.69 10.37 30.17
C THR A 69 0.35 11.11 30.18
N GLY A 70 -0.75 10.43 29.88
CA GLY A 70 -2.10 10.99 29.93
C GLY A 70 -2.50 11.86 28.74
N VAL A 71 -1.69 11.90 27.67
CA VAL A 71 -2.04 12.62 26.43
C VAL A 71 -3.25 11.98 25.76
N ILE A 72 -3.35 10.66 25.79
CA ILE A 72 -4.53 9.90 25.37
C ILE A 72 -4.96 8.93 26.46
N SER A 73 -6.23 8.53 26.48
CA SER A 73 -6.72 7.52 27.41
C SER A 73 -6.34 6.10 26.98
N SER A 74 -6.33 5.16 27.93
CA SER A 74 -6.20 3.72 27.61
C SER A 74 -7.34 3.23 26.71
N ASP A 75 -8.54 3.77 26.88
CA ASP A 75 -9.70 3.44 26.05
C ASP A 75 -9.49 3.88 24.60
N THR A 76 -8.86 5.03 24.39
CA THR A 76 -8.46 5.48 23.06
C THR A 76 -7.47 4.50 22.42
N LEU A 77 -6.39 4.11 23.14
CA LEU A 77 -5.38 3.20 22.61
C LEU A 77 -5.98 1.81 22.27
N PHE A 78 -6.73 1.22 23.19
CA PHE A 78 -7.29 -0.12 22.97
C PHE A 78 -8.50 -0.09 22.04
N GLY A 79 -9.30 0.98 22.05
CA GLY A 79 -10.45 1.18 21.17
C GLY A 79 -10.10 1.19 19.68
N THR A 80 -8.88 1.61 19.31
CA THR A 80 -8.42 1.59 17.91
C THR A 80 -8.39 0.18 17.29
N LEU A 81 -8.23 -0.88 18.07
CA LEU A 81 -8.39 -2.26 17.57
C LEU A 81 -9.83 -2.60 17.20
N GLY A 82 -10.81 -1.90 17.78
CA GLY A 82 -12.22 -2.01 17.44
C GLY A 82 -12.64 -1.21 16.22
N ASP A 83 -11.73 -0.43 15.61
CA ASP A 83 -12.05 0.40 14.46
C ASP A 83 -12.48 -0.43 13.25
N ALA A 84 -13.44 0.10 12.47
CA ALA A 84 -14.00 -0.57 11.30
C ALA A 84 -12.94 -0.89 10.24
N THR A 85 -11.89 -0.08 10.11
CA THR A 85 -10.81 -0.32 9.14
C THR A 85 -9.94 -1.51 9.53
N VAL A 86 -9.72 -1.73 10.83
CA VAL A 86 -8.99 -2.91 11.35
C VAL A 86 -9.81 -4.17 11.08
N TRP A 87 -11.11 -4.15 11.39
CA TRP A 87 -12.02 -5.27 11.10
C TRP A 87 -12.15 -5.56 9.61
N LEU A 88 -12.24 -4.52 8.77
CA LEU A 88 -12.24 -4.66 7.32
C LEU A 88 -11.01 -5.44 6.85
N LEU A 89 -9.84 -5.09 7.39
CA LEU A 89 -8.58 -5.72 6.98
C LEU A 89 -8.48 -7.17 7.45
N ILE A 90 -8.88 -7.48 8.69
CA ILE A 90 -8.94 -8.86 9.20
C ILE A 90 -9.81 -9.72 8.27
N CYS A 91 -11.01 -9.26 7.97
CA CYS A 91 -11.96 -9.98 7.13
C CYS A 91 -11.46 -10.12 5.69
N ALA A 92 -10.83 -9.09 5.15
CA ALA A 92 -10.22 -9.15 3.81
C ALA A 92 -9.08 -10.17 3.73
N PHE A 93 -8.28 -10.35 4.80
CA PHE A 93 -7.26 -11.42 4.86
C PHE A 93 -7.89 -12.81 4.94
N VAL A 94 -9.00 -12.98 5.65
CA VAL A 94 -9.76 -14.25 5.67
C VAL A 94 -10.28 -14.59 4.25
N LEU A 95 -10.83 -13.60 3.55
CA LEU A 95 -11.26 -13.76 2.15
C LEU A 95 -10.08 -14.10 1.22
N ALA A 96 -8.94 -13.42 1.40
CA ALA A 96 -7.72 -13.70 0.64
C ALA A 96 -7.18 -15.13 0.89
N ALA A 97 -7.28 -15.63 2.11
CA ALA A 97 -6.92 -17.02 2.42
C ALA A 97 -7.80 -18.01 1.66
N ALA A 98 -9.10 -17.73 1.49
CA ALA A 98 -10.00 -18.53 0.68
C ALA A 98 -9.61 -18.52 -0.81
N VAL A 99 -9.29 -17.34 -1.35
CA VAL A 99 -8.79 -17.18 -2.73
C VAL A 99 -7.48 -17.94 -2.94
N SER A 100 -6.53 -17.81 -2.02
CA SER A 100 -5.24 -18.50 -2.07
C SER A 100 -5.41 -20.03 -2.05
N ARG A 101 -6.28 -20.53 -1.18
CA ARG A 101 -6.52 -21.96 -1.02
C ARG A 101 -7.20 -22.60 -2.24
N THR A 102 -8.07 -21.87 -2.93
CA THR A 102 -8.74 -22.36 -4.15
C THR A 102 -7.88 -22.27 -5.40
N GLY A 103 -6.75 -21.56 -5.39
CA GLY A 103 -5.92 -21.34 -6.58
C GLY A 103 -6.53 -20.39 -7.62
N LEU A 104 -7.66 -19.74 -7.29
CA LEU A 104 -8.43 -18.89 -8.19
C LEU A 104 -7.59 -17.77 -8.83
N ALA A 105 -6.69 -17.16 -8.05
CA ALA A 105 -5.83 -16.08 -8.54
C ALA A 105 -4.86 -16.57 -9.62
N GLY A 106 -4.28 -17.77 -9.45
CA GLY A 106 -3.41 -18.40 -10.45
C GLY A 106 -4.17 -18.70 -11.74
N ARG A 107 -5.36 -19.27 -11.65
CA ARG A 107 -6.22 -19.58 -12.80
C ARG A 107 -6.63 -18.32 -13.56
N ALA A 108 -7.04 -17.25 -12.85
CA ALA A 108 -7.39 -15.98 -13.47
C ALA A 108 -6.19 -15.35 -14.21
N ALA A 109 -5.00 -15.40 -13.58
CA ALA A 109 -3.77 -14.90 -14.20
C ALA A 109 -3.42 -15.69 -15.47
N VAL A 110 -3.48 -17.02 -15.43
CA VAL A 110 -3.20 -17.88 -16.60
C VAL A 110 -4.20 -17.62 -17.72
N PHE A 111 -5.49 -17.51 -17.41
CA PHE A 111 -6.53 -17.20 -18.41
C PHE A 111 -6.24 -15.86 -19.12
N LEU A 112 -5.86 -14.83 -18.37
CA LEU A 112 -5.57 -13.52 -18.95
C LEU A 112 -4.27 -13.54 -19.81
N VAL A 113 -3.22 -14.23 -19.34
CA VAL A 113 -1.90 -14.22 -20.01
C VAL A 113 -1.85 -15.12 -21.24
N SER A 114 -2.61 -16.22 -21.27
CA SER A 114 -2.61 -17.18 -22.38
C SER A 114 -3.16 -16.63 -23.70
N GLY A 115 -3.76 -15.45 -23.72
CA GLY A 115 -4.15 -14.76 -24.95
C GLY A 115 -3.03 -13.99 -25.66
N ALA A 116 -1.80 -13.96 -25.09
CA ALA A 116 -0.70 -13.14 -25.61
C ALA A 116 -0.09 -13.75 -26.88
N ARG A 117 -0.04 -12.96 -27.96
CA ARG A 117 0.62 -13.29 -29.23
C ARG A 117 1.88 -12.48 -29.47
N THR A 118 2.04 -11.38 -28.76
CA THR A 118 3.21 -10.48 -28.83
C THR A 118 3.73 -10.18 -27.43
N VAL A 119 4.99 -9.76 -27.34
CA VAL A 119 5.60 -9.37 -26.05
C VAL A 119 4.83 -8.22 -25.42
N ARG A 120 4.35 -7.25 -26.19
CA ARG A 120 3.57 -6.12 -25.66
C ARG A 120 2.22 -6.58 -25.10
N GLN A 121 1.52 -7.51 -25.79
CA GLN A 121 0.31 -8.12 -25.26
C GLN A 121 0.58 -8.89 -23.97
N LEU A 122 1.65 -9.68 -23.92
CA LEU A 122 2.06 -10.39 -22.70
C LEU A 122 2.24 -9.41 -21.52
N VAL A 123 2.96 -8.32 -21.74
CA VAL A 123 3.21 -7.29 -20.72
C VAL A 123 1.90 -6.68 -20.21
N HIS A 124 1.02 -6.25 -21.13
CA HIS A 124 -0.23 -5.60 -20.74
C HIS A 124 -1.28 -6.55 -20.13
N LEU A 125 -1.36 -7.79 -20.63
CA LEU A 125 -2.25 -8.81 -20.06
C LEU A 125 -1.78 -9.22 -18.66
N THR A 126 -0.46 -9.39 -18.46
CA THR A 126 0.12 -9.61 -17.13
C THR A 126 -0.17 -8.43 -16.20
N THR A 127 -0.03 -7.21 -16.70
CA THR A 127 -0.36 -5.99 -15.93
C THR A 127 -1.83 -5.99 -15.51
N ALA A 128 -2.76 -6.25 -16.44
CA ALA A 128 -4.18 -6.32 -16.13
C ALA A 128 -4.50 -7.42 -15.11
N ALA A 129 -3.90 -8.62 -15.27
CA ALA A 129 -4.05 -9.70 -14.30
C ALA A 129 -3.61 -9.29 -12.89
N LEU A 130 -2.45 -8.63 -12.79
CA LEU A 130 -1.93 -8.14 -11.51
C LEU A 130 -2.78 -7.02 -10.90
N VAL A 131 -3.32 -6.09 -11.72
CA VAL A 131 -4.27 -5.06 -11.25
C VAL A 131 -5.52 -5.71 -10.63
N VAL A 132 -6.09 -6.70 -11.29
CA VAL A 132 -7.27 -7.42 -10.80
C VAL A 132 -7.02 -8.07 -9.42
N THR A 133 -5.80 -8.54 -9.14
CA THR A 133 -5.50 -9.12 -7.82
C THR A 133 -5.65 -8.12 -6.66
N ALA A 134 -5.67 -6.81 -6.92
CA ALA A 134 -5.88 -5.79 -5.88
C ALA A 134 -7.28 -5.82 -5.26
N PHE A 135 -8.25 -6.40 -5.96
CA PHE A 135 -9.61 -6.58 -5.45
C PHE A 135 -9.78 -7.81 -4.56
N ALA A 136 -8.88 -8.81 -4.73
CA ALA A 136 -9.02 -10.10 -4.08
C ALA A 136 -8.08 -10.29 -2.88
N VAL A 137 -6.95 -9.59 -2.86
CA VAL A 137 -5.88 -9.82 -1.87
C VAL A 137 -5.39 -8.52 -1.29
N PRO A 138 -5.66 -8.28 0.01
CA PRO A 138 -5.11 -7.13 0.71
C PRO A 138 -3.61 -7.28 0.86
N ALA A 139 -2.93 -6.17 0.90
CA ALA A 139 -1.48 -6.01 1.02
C ALA A 139 -0.66 -6.51 -0.19
N THR A 140 0.33 -5.71 -0.54
CA THR A 140 1.21 -5.97 -1.69
C THR A 140 2.08 -7.21 -1.53
N SER A 141 2.47 -7.56 -0.30
CA SER A 141 3.25 -8.78 -0.01
C SER A 141 2.45 -10.07 -0.25
N GLY A 142 1.17 -10.10 0.12
CA GLY A 142 0.27 -11.23 -0.14
C GLY A 142 0.05 -11.42 -1.65
N ARG A 143 -0.16 -10.32 -2.38
CA ARG A 143 -0.27 -10.34 -3.85
C ARG A 143 1.01 -10.84 -4.52
N ALA A 144 2.18 -10.44 -4.02
CA ALA A 144 3.47 -10.90 -4.52
C ALA A 144 3.67 -12.40 -4.31
N ALA A 145 3.32 -12.92 -3.14
CA ALA A 145 3.39 -14.35 -2.84
C ALA A 145 2.47 -15.18 -3.75
N LEU A 146 1.24 -14.70 -4.01
CA LEU A 146 0.31 -15.36 -4.94
C LEU A 146 0.75 -15.29 -6.40
N ALA A 147 1.41 -14.21 -6.81
CA ALA A 147 1.85 -14.02 -8.19
C ALA A 147 3.16 -14.75 -8.50
N LEU A 148 3.97 -15.09 -7.48
CA LEU A 148 5.27 -15.74 -7.66
C LEU A 148 5.17 -17.09 -8.39
N PRO A 149 4.26 -18.03 -8.06
CA PRO A 149 4.14 -19.29 -8.81
C PRO A 149 3.82 -19.07 -10.30
N VAL A 150 2.97 -18.09 -10.61
CA VAL A 150 2.63 -17.73 -12.00
C VAL A 150 3.86 -17.17 -12.73
N PHE A 151 4.62 -16.30 -12.09
CA PHE A 151 5.88 -15.81 -12.63
C PHE A 151 6.87 -16.96 -12.91
N LEU A 152 7.03 -17.91 -11.97
CA LEU A 152 7.95 -19.03 -12.11
C LEU A 152 7.56 -19.94 -13.28
N ALA A 153 6.26 -20.20 -13.46
CA ALA A 153 5.76 -20.97 -14.62
C ALA A 153 6.05 -20.23 -15.93
N LEU A 154 5.77 -18.92 -16.01
CA LEU A 154 6.10 -18.08 -17.17
C LEU A 154 7.62 -18.03 -17.44
N ALA A 155 8.44 -17.97 -16.41
CA ALA A 155 9.89 -17.96 -16.52
C ALA A 155 10.43 -19.26 -17.13
N LYS A 156 9.82 -20.42 -16.82
CA LYS A 156 10.15 -21.71 -17.41
C LYS A 156 9.70 -21.80 -18.86
N VAL A 157 8.49 -21.35 -19.20
CA VAL A 157 7.98 -21.29 -20.57
C VAL A 157 8.85 -20.40 -21.46
N LEU A 158 9.42 -19.34 -20.90
CA LEU A 158 10.27 -18.36 -21.58
C LEU A 158 11.77 -18.56 -21.33
N ALA A 159 12.21 -19.75 -20.91
CA ALA A 159 13.59 -20.01 -20.48
C ALA A 159 14.64 -19.62 -21.55
N ASP A 160 14.33 -19.82 -22.84
CA ASP A 160 15.19 -19.46 -23.97
C ASP A 160 15.30 -17.94 -24.18
N ARG A 161 14.38 -17.16 -23.61
CA ARG A 161 14.27 -15.70 -23.77
C ARG A 161 14.61 -14.96 -22.49
N LYS A 162 15.81 -15.16 -21.96
CA LYS A 162 16.26 -14.63 -20.65
C LYS A 162 15.90 -13.17 -20.39
N ARG A 163 15.95 -12.28 -21.41
CA ARG A 163 15.60 -10.87 -21.24
C ARG A 163 14.11 -10.65 -20.96
N LEU A 164 13.24 -11.49 -21.51
CA LEU A 164 11.82 -11.43 -21.20
C LEU A 164 11.53 -11.91 -19.77
N VAL A 165 12.28 -12.91 -19.30
CA VAL A 165 12.19 -13.37 -17.91
C VAL A 165 12.60 -12.25 -16.96
N VAL A 166 13.73 -11.57 -17.21
CA VAL A 166 14.19 -10.41 -16.41
C VAL A 166 13.17 -9.26 -16.46
N MET A 167 12.61 -9.00 -17.64
CA MET A 167 11.53 -8.00 -17.80
C MET A 167 10.32 -8.33 -16.92
N LEU A 168 9.84 -9.58 -16.95
CA LEU A 168 8.73 -10.02 -16.13
C LEU A 168 9.07 -9.97 -14.62
N ALA A 169 10.30 -10.38 -14.25
CA ALA A 169 10.77 -10.31 -12.87
C ALA A 169 10.68 -8.89 -12.30
N LEU A 170 10.92 -7.87 -13.13
CA LEU A 170 10.81 -6.46 -12.75
C LEU A 170 9.37 -5.94 -12.88
N LEU A 171 8.60 -6.43 -13.87
CA LEU A 171 7.21 -6.04 -14.11
C LEU A 171 6.29 -6.42 -12.92
N PHE A 172 6.40 -7.65 -12.41
CA PHE A 172 5.53 -8.16 -11.36
C PHE A 172 5.53 -7.27 -10.11
N PRO A 173 6.67 -7.03 -9.45
CA PRO A 173 6.68 -6.17 -8.26
C PRO A 173 6.28 -4.73 -8.58
N THR A 174 6.66 -4.20 -9.75
CA THR A 174 6.33 -2.84 -10.17
C THR A 174 4.82 -2.65 -10.25
N VAL A 175 4.12 -3.53 -10.95
CA VAL A 175 2.67 -3.45 -11.10
C VAL A 175 1.95 -3.73 -9.77
N ILE A 176 2.41 -4.70 -8.97
CA ILE A 176 1.83 -5.00 -7.66
C ILE A 176 1.86 -3.77 -6.74
N LEU A 177 2.96 -3.03 -6.74
CA LEU A 177 3.12 -1.84 -5.90
C LEU A 177 2.28 -0.66 -6.39
N LEU A 178 2.30 -0.36 -7.69
CA LEU A 178 1.58 0.79 -8.26
C LEU A 178 0.07 0.55 -8.30
N SER A 179 -0.37 -0.67 -8.62
CA SER A 179 -1.80 -0.99 -8.64
C SER A 179 -2.45 -1.14 -7.27
N ALA A 180 -1.67 -1.12 -6.18
CA ALA A 180 -2.24 -1.21 -4.84
C ALA A 180 -3.24 -0.08 -4.56
N VAL A 181 -3.01 1.13 -5.09
CA VAL A 181 -3.91 2.27 -4.90
C VAL A 181 -5.31 2.07 -5.50
N ALA A 182 -5.50 1.05 -6.35
CA ALA A 182 -6.79 0.75 -6.98
C ALA A 182 -7.92 0.55 -5.96
N THR A 183 -7.63 -0.06 -4.82
CA THR A 183 -8.65 -0.36 -3.81
C THR A 183 -8.22 0.07 -2.42
N LEU A 184 -9.19 0.36 -1.58
CA LEU A 184 -8.95 0.74 -0.19
C LEU A 184 -8.17 -0.35 0.58
N ILE A 185 -8.47 -1.62 0.34
CA ILE A 185 -7.79 -2.76 0.97
C ILE A 185 -6.43 -3.10 0.32
N GLY A 186 -6.07 -2.48 -0.80
CA GLY A 186 -4.85 -2.82 -1.55
C GLY A 186 -3.54 -2.61 -0.79
N ALA A 187 -3.54 -1.78 0.26
CA ALA A 187 -2.44 -1.66 1.23
C ALA A 187 -2.93 -1.09 2.56
N GLY A 188 -2.34 -1.49 3.69
CA GLY A 188 -2.64 -0.91 5.00
C GLY A 188 -2.44 0.60 5.09
N ALA A 189 -1.53 1.14 4.29
CA ALA A 189 -1.30 2.59 4.15
C ALA A 189 -2.57 3.37 3.77
N HIS A 190 -3.46 2.78 2.96
CA HIS A 190 -4.70 3.42 2.53
C HIS A 190 -5.70 3.55 3.68
N LEU A 191 -5.81 2.50 4.48
CA LEU A 191 -6.67 2.48 5.66
C LEU A 191 -6.18 3.46 6.72
N ILE A 192 -4.85 3.56 6.93
CA ILE A 192 -4.26 4.58 7.79
C ILE A 192 -4.63 5.99 7.27
N THR A 193 -4.57 6.20 5.96
CA THR A 193 -4.91 7.50 5.34
C THR A 193 -6.36 7.88 5.60
N VAL A 194 -7.30 6.96 5.43
CA VAL A 194 -8.73 7.20 5.67
C VAL A 194 -8.99 7.46 7.15
N SER A 195 -8.38 6.68 8.05
CA SER A 195 -8.50 6.88 9.50
C SER A 195 -7.96 8.26 9.92
N VAL A 196 -6.77 8.64 9.47
CA VAL A 196 -6.19 9.96 9.77
C VAL A 196 -7.06 11.11 9.23
N LEU A 197 -7.60 10.98 8.02
CA LEU A 197 -8.53 11.97 7.48
C LEU A 197 -9.76 12.13 8.35
N TRP A 198 -10.36 11.02 8.77
CA TRP A 198 -11.51 11.03 9.66
C TRP A 198 -11.22 11.69 11.00
N GLU A 199 -10.16 11.26 11.68
CA GLU A 199 -9.75 11.77 13.00
C GLU A 199 -9.38 13.27 12.96
N THR A 200 -8.77 13.72 11.85
CA THR A 200 -8.26 15.11 11.77
C THR A 200 -9.30 16.08 11.23
N THR A 201 -10.17 15.65 10.31
CA THR A 201 -11.06 16.55 9.54
C THR A 201 -12.54 16.18 9.61
N GLY A 202 -12.89 15.00 10.15
CA GLY A 202 -14.23 14.42 10.09
C GLY A 202 -14.67 14.00 8.68
N GLN A 203 -13.78 14.03 7.69
CA GLN A 203 -14.10 13.63 6.31
C GLN A 203 -13.89 12.12 6.15
N HIS A 204 -14.90 11.44 5.63
CA HIS A 204 -14.87 10.00 5.40
C HIS A 204 -14.73 9.72 3.91
N ILE A 205 -13.80 8.82 3.57
CA ILE A 205 -13.68 8.25 2.21
C ILE A 205 -14.12 6.79 2.29
N GLY A 206 -15.23 6.47 1.64
CA GLY A 206 -15.75 5.11 1.54
C GLY A 206 -14.96 4.25 0.53
N PHE A 207 -15.30 2.96 0.47
CA PHE A 207 -14.67 2.04 -0.48
C PHE A 207 -14.91 2.46 -1.93
N THR A 208 -16.14 2.83 -2.27
CA THR A 208 -16.53 3.25 -3.63
C THR A 208 -15.81 4.53 -4.04
N GLU A 209 -15.74 5.51 -3.15
CA GLU A 209 -15.07 6.78 -3.42
C GLU A 209 -13.56 6.56 -3.63
N TRP A 210 -12.93 5.75 -2.76
CA TRP A 210 -11.53 5.36 -2.95
C TRP A 210 -11.32 4.67 -4.30
N LEU A 211 -12.21 3.75 -4.67
CA LEU A 211 -12.13 3.02 -5.94
C LEU A 211 -12.21 3.97 -7.14
N LEU A 212 -13.16 4.91 -7.12
CA LEU A 212 -13.32 5.90 -8.20
C LEU A 212 -12.08 6.79 -8.37
N LEU A 213 -11.44 7.17 -7.26
CA LEU A 213 -10.25 8.03 -7.28
C LEU A 213 -8.97 7.24 -7.57
N GLY A 214 -8.85 6.03 -7.04
CA GLY A 214 -7.62 5.23 -7.07
C GLY A 214 -7.49 4.31 -8.28
N LEU A 215 -8.59 3.67 -8.74
CA LEU A 215 -8.52 2.70 -9.83
C LEU A 215 -8.04 3.30 -11.15
N PRO A 216 -8.53 4.47 -11.62
CA PRO A 216 -8.02 5.07 -12.85
C PRO A 216 -6.52 5.39 -12.76
N LEU A 217 -6.04 5.90 -11.61
CA LEU A 217 -4.63 6.15 -11.36
C LEU A 217 -3.82 4.85 -11.36
N ALA A 218 -4.32 3.79 -10.72
CA ALA A 218 -3.68 2.48 -10.67
C ALA A 218 -3.52 1.86 -12.05
N VAL A 219 -4.56 1.92 -12.88
CA VAL A 219 -4.52 1.42 -14.26
C VAL A 219 -3.54 2.22 -15.09
N ALA A 220 -3.63 3.56 -15.09
CA ALA A 220 -2.74 4.42 -15.85
C ALA A 220 -1.28 4.24 -15.44
N SER A 221 -0.97 4.30 -14.13
CA SER A 221 0.39 4.14 -13.62
C SER A 221 0.97 2.76 -13.91
N SER A 222 0.17 1.70 -13.77
CA SER A 222 0.61 0.32 -14.01
C SER A 222 0.93 0.07 -15.48
N HIS A 223 0.09 0.52 -16.41
CA HIS A 223 0.31 0.32 -17.84
C HIS A 223 1.45 1.20 -18.39
N LEU A 224 1.60 2.43 -17.90
CA LEU A 224 2.74 3.28 -18.24
C LEU A 224 4.05 2.72 -17.68
N ALA A 225 4.03 2.23 -16.44
CA ALA A 225 5.19 1.55 -15.87
C ALA A 225 5.56 0.27 -16.62
N ALA A 226 4.57 -0.49 -17.09
CA ALA A 226 4.76 -1.70 -17.88
C ALA A 226 5.48 -1.41 -19.22
N GLU A 227 5.09 -0.34 -19.92
CA GLU A 227 5.80 0.13 -21.12
C GLU A 227 7.24 0.53 -20.76
N LEU A 228 7.42 1.28 -19.67
CA LEU A 228 8.75 1.71 -19.24
C LEU A 228 9.65 0.52 -18.88
N VAL A 229 9.14 -0.47 -18.15
CA VAL A 229 9.85 -1.73 -17.84
C VAL A 229 10.24 -2.42 -19.14
N MET A 230 9.30 -2.60 -20.08
CA MET A 230 9.58 -3.22 -21.37
C MET A 230 10.67 -2.46 -22.15
N LEU A 231 10.60 -1.13 -22.19
CA LEU A 231 11.56 -0.30 -22.93
C LEU A 231 12.96 -0.31 -22.33
N THR A 232 13.07 -0.35 -20.99
CA THR A 232 14.36 -0.31 -20.28
C THR A 232 15.08 -1.64 -20.22
N THR A 233 14.34 -2.77 -20.28
CA THR A 233 14.90 -4.12 -20.10
C THR A 233 15.05 -4.92 -21.39
N THR A 234 14.31 -4.58 -22.47
CA THR A 234 14.31 -5.34 -23.71
C THR A 234 14.79 -4.51 -24.90
N ARG A 235 15.40 -5.17 -25.89
CA ARG A 235 15.77 -4.57 -27.18
C ARG A 235 14.61 -4.65 -28.18
N ARG A 236 14.66 -3.87 -29.26
CA ARG A 236 13.64 -3.93 -30.34
C ARG A 236 13.51 -5.34 -30.94
N ALA A 237 14.62 -6.07 -31.05
CA ALA A 237 14.62 -7.44 -31.55
C ALA A 237 13.85 -8.39 -30.62
N ASP A 238 14.02 -8.27 -29.28
CA ASP A 238 13.34 -9.11 -28.31
C ASP A 238 11.81 -8.92 -28.36
N ARG A 239 11.35 -7.70 -28.70
CA ARG A 239 9.93 -7.31 -28.75
C ARG A 239 9.21 -7.72 -30.03
N ARG A 240 9.95 -7.93 -31.12
CA ARG A 240 9.38 -8.29 -32.44
C ARG A 240 9.06 -9.77 -32.58
N GLY A 241 9.71 -10.63 -31.81
CA GLY A 241 9.44 -12.07 -31.85
C GLY A 241 8.03 -12.42 -31.38
N PRO A 242 7.35 -13.35 -32.03
CA PRO A 242 6.06 -13.84 -31.56
C PRO A 242 6.19 -14.48 -30.17
N VAL A 243 5.15 -14.37 -29.38
CA VAL A 243 5.01 -15.06 -28.10
C VAL A 243 3.79 -15.96 -28.22
N SER A 244 3.94 -17.22 -27.86
CA SER A 244 2.81 -18.14 -27.74
C SER A 244 2.90 -18.76 -26.36
N ILE A 245 1.95 -18.44 -25.51
CA ILE A 245 1.84 -19.00 -24.17
C ILE A 245 0.49 -19.67 -24.11
N THR A 246 0.50 -20.99 -23.94
CA THR A 246 -0.74 -21.75 -23.80
C THR A 246 -1.00 -22.09 -22.32
N PRO A 247 -2.27 -22.27 -21.93
CA PRO A 247 -2.60 -22.71 -20.57
C PRO A 247 -1.92 -24.01 -20.18
N GLU A 248 -1.78 -24.95 -21.14
CA GLU A 248 -1.17 -26.27 -20.96
C GLU A 248 0.32 -26.13 -20.61
N GLN A 249 1.05 -25.26 -21.31
CA GLN A 249 2.46 -24.98 -21.00
C GLN A 249 2.66 -24.43 -19.61
N ILE A 250 1.74 -23.55 -19.14
CA ILE A 250 1.82 -23.01 -17.79
C ILE A 250 1.44 -24.12 -16.79
N GLN A 251 0.46 -24.97 -17.11
CA GLN A 251 0.05 -26.09 -16.25
C GLN A 251 1.18 -27.09 -16.01
N GLU A 252 1.98 -27.41 -17.03
CA GLU A 252 3.15 -28.32 -16.89
C GLU A 252 4.16 -27.82 -15.84
N HIS A 253 4.17 -26.53 -15.61
CA HIS A 253 5.12 -25.87 -14.70
C HIS A 253 4.47 -25.32 -13.42
N SER A 254 3.17 -25.57 -13.22
CA SER A 254 2.40 -25.12 -12.05
C SER A 254 2.10 -26.30 -11.13
N GLU A 255 2.34 -26.11 -9.83
CA GLU A 255 1.98 -27.12 -8.81
C GLU A 255 0.46 -27.19 -8.58
N GLN A 256 -0.26 -26.10 -8.86
CA GLN A 256 -1.72 -26.03 -8.74
C GLN A 256 -2.39 -26.24 -10.08
N SER A 257 -3.60 -26.80 -10.06
CA SER A 257 -4.42 -26.91 -11.28
C SER A 257 -4.90 -25.52 -11.72
N VAL A 258 -4.34 -25.04 -12.84
CA VAL A 258 -4.71 -23.75 -13.44
C VAL A 258 -5.55 -23.89 -14.71
N THR A 259 -5.78 -25.15 -15.15
CA THR A 259 -6.58 -25.51 -16.32
C THR A 259 -7.70 -26.50 -15.94
N GLY A 260 -8.58 -26.85 -16.89
CA GLY A 260 -9.67 -27.81 -16.67
C GLY A 260 -10.93 -27.19 -16.04
N PRO A 261 -11.93 -28.02 -15.72
CA PRO A 261 -13.21 -27.55 -15.20
C PRO A 261 -13.07 -26.93 -13.81
N TRP A 262 -13.91 -25.94 -13.55
CA TRP A 262 -13.94 -25.25 -12.24
C TRP A 262 -14.48 -26.20 -11.16
N SER A 263 -13.72 -26.33 -10.08
CA SER A 263 -14.15 -27.03 -8.88
C SER A 263 -15.32 -26.28 -8.20
N GLN A 264 -16.08 -26.98 -7.35
CA GLN A 264 -17.14 -26.36 -6.57
C GLN A 264 -16.60 -25.30 -5.60
N ALA A 265 -15.39 -25.50 -5.06
CA ALA A 265 -14.72 -24.53 -4.18
C ALA A 265 -14.36 -23.24 -4.94
N GLU A 266 -13.83 -23.35 -6.17
CA GLU A 266 -13.53 -22.20 -7.02
C GLU A 266 -14.81 -21.42 -7.36
N LYS A 267 -15.90 -22.10 -7.76
CA LYS A 267 -17.18 -21.45 -8.08
C LYS A 267 -17.74 -20.69 -6.88
N ARG A 268 -17.75 -21.33 -5.70
CA ARG A 268 -18.23 -20.69 -4.46
C ARG A 268 -17.36 -19.50 -4.07
N CYS A 269 -16.04 -19.64 -4.13
CA CYS A 269 -15.12 -18.56 -3.81
C CYS A 269 -15.28 -17.37 -4.78
N THR A 270 -15.43 -17.65 -6.08
CA THR A 270 -15.63 -16.60 -7.10
C THR A 270 -16.96 -15.86 -6.89
N LEU A 271 -18.05 -16.62 -6.66
CA LEU A 271 -19.36 -16.02 -6.41
C LEU A 271 -19.33 -15.17 -5.15
N LEU A 272 -18.75 -15.67 -4.06
CA LEU A 272 -18.64 -14.94 -2.81
C LEU A 272 -17.82 -13.66 -2.98
N LEU A 273 -16.63 -13.77 -3.60
CA LEU A 273 -15.77 -12.60 -3.83
C LEU A 273 -16.45 -11.56 -4.73
N ALA A 274 -17.08 -12.01 -5.83
CA ALA A 274 -17.83 -11.12 -6.71
C ALA A 274 -18.98 -10.41 -5.96
N THR A 275 -19.71 -11.13 -5.11
CA THR A 275 -20.78 -10.56 -4.29
C THR A 275 -20.23 -9.52 -3.30
N VAL A 276 -19.15 -9.83 -2.60
CA VAL A 276 -18.52 -8.89 -1.65
C VAL A 276 -18.05 -7.63 -2.36
N VAL A 277 -17.36 -7.77 -3.51
CA VAL A 277 -16.89 -6.61 -4.30
C VAL A 277 -18.07 -5.79 -4.83
N LEU A 278 -19.11 -6.43 -5.34
CA LEU A 278 -20.32 -5.75 -5.80
C LEU A 278 -20.99 -4.97 -4.66
N LEU A 279 -21.12 -5.57 -3.48
CA LEU A 279 -21.66 -4.88 -2.31
C LEU A 279 -20.77 -3.70 -1.89
N TRP A 280 -19.46 -3.82 -1.90
CA TRP A 280 -18.57 -2.69 -1.64
C TRP A 280 -18.75 -1.57 -2.67
N CYS A 281 -18.88 -1.91 -3.97
CA CYS A 281 -19.12 -0.91 -5.03
C CYS A 281 -20.51 -0.27 -4.98
N SER A 282 -21.48 -0.93 -4.35
CA SER A 282 -22.86 -0.43 -4.20
C SER A 282 -23.15 0.15 -2.80
N GLU A 283 -22.12 0.37 -1.97
CA GLU A 283 -22.25 0.98 -0.64
C GLU A 283 -23.14 2.23 -0.61
N PRO A 284 -23.05 3.18 -1.57
CA PRO A 284 -23.90 4.36 -1.57
C PRO A 284 -25.42 4.05 -1.68
N LEU A 285 -25.78 2.88 -2.23
CA LEU A 285 -27.18 2.48 -2.40
C LEU A 285 -27.77 1.85 -1.13
N HIS A 286 -27.03 0.94 -0.50
CA HIS A 286 -27.52 0.17 0.67
C HIS A 286 -26.99 0.66 2.02
N ARG A 287 -25.97 1.53 2.03
CA ARG A 287 -25.37 2.14 3.23
C ARG A 287 -24.85 1.14 4.29
N VAL A 288 -24.61 -0.11 3.92
CA VAL A 288 -23.97 -1.09 4.79
C VAL A 288 -22.47 -0.85 4.79
N PRO A 289 -21.83 -0.62 5.96
CA PRO A 289 -20.41 -0.36 6.03
C PRO A 289 -19.56 -1.49 5.40
N PRO A 290 -18.50 -1.17 4.67
CA PRO A 290 -17.64 -2.17 4.00
C PRO A 290 -17.08 -3.22 4.96
N ALA A 291 -16.82 -2.87 6.22
CA ALA A 291 -16.36 -3.79 7.24
C ALA A 291 -17.39 -4.89 7.57
N LEU A 292 -18.68 -4.54 7.63
CA LEU A 292 -19.75 -5.53 7.87
C LEU A 292 -19.93 -6.45 6.65
N VAL A 293 -19.87 -5.91 5.43
CA VAL A 293 -19.89 -6.73 4.20
C VAL A 293 -18.72 -7.72 4.19
N ALA A 294 -17.52 -7.25 4.53
CA ALA A 294 -16.33 -8.10 4.63
C ALA A 294 -16.49 -9.17 5.72
N LEU A 295 -17.07 -8.82 6.87
CA LEU A 295 -17.32 -9.77 7.96
C LEU A 295 -18.29 -10.87 7.56
N ILE A 296 -19.40 -10.51 6.93
CA ILE A 296 -20.36 -11.48 6.38
C ILE A 296 -19.65 -12.41 5.37
N GLY A 297 -18.88 -11.83 4.44
CA GLY A 297 -18.10 -12.59 3.47
C GLY A 297 -17.09 -13.54 4.13
N ALA A 298 -16.36 -13.09 5.16
CA ALA A 298 -15.39 -13.89 5.90
C ALA A 298 -16.05 -15.06 6.67
N VAL A 299 -17.21 -14.81 7.29
CA VAL A 299 -18.01 -15.85 7.96
C VAL A 299 -18.48 -16.91 6.97
N ILE A 300 -19.00 -16.49 5.81
CA ILE A 300 -19.42 -17.43 4.75
C ILE A 300 -18.19 -18.20 4.21
N ALA A 301 -17.08 -17.53 3.92
CA ALA A 301 -15.85 -18.14 3.41
C ALA A 301 -15.28 -19.22 4.35
N SER A 302 -15.49 -19.05 5.66
CA SER A 302 -14.98 -19.95 6.69
C SER A 302 -16.03 -20.90 7.29
N SER A 303 -17.28 -20.82 6.81
CA SER A 303 -18.36 -21.67 7.32
C SER A 303 -18.15 -23.15 7.01
N PRO A 304 -18.57 -24.08 7.88
CA PRO A 304 -18.43 -25.52 7.64
C PRO A 304 -19.17 -26.03 6.40
N ALA A 305 -20.30 -25.42 6.05
CA ALA A 305 -21.16 -25.87 4.96
C ALA A 305 -20.80 -25.28 3.59
N LEU A 306 -20.48 -23.98 3.55
CA LEU A 306 -20.27 -23.23 2.30
C LEU A 306 -18.82 -22.81 2.10
N GLY A 307 -18.04 -22.81 3.16
CA GLY A 307 -16.69 -22.26 3.19
C GLY A 307 -15.68 -23.07 2.40
N THR A 308 -14.61 -22.38 2.03
CA THR A 308 -13.47 -22.94 1.29
C THR A 308 -12.20 -22.98 2.14
N VAL A 309 -12.21 -22.32 3.31
CA VAL A 309 -11.10 -22.27 4.26
C VAL A 309 -11.60 -22.45 5.69
N ARG A 310 -10.86 -23.13 6.55
CA ARG A 310 -11.22 -23.18 7.98
C ARG A 310 -10.82 -21.88 8.64
N LEU A 311 -11.68 -21.30 9.49
CA LEU A 311 -11.45 -20.02 10.18
C LEU A 311 -10.09 -20.02 10.91
N LYS A 312 -9.77 -21.09 11.65
CA LYS A 312 -8.49 -21.21 12.37
C LYS A 312 -7.27 -21.09 11.45
N ASP A 313 -7.35 -21.64 10.24
CA ASP A 313 -6.24 -21.59 9.28
C ASP A 313 -6.18 -20.21 8.60
N ALA A 314 -7.32 -19.61 8.29
CA ALA A 314 -7.39 -18.26 7.74
C ALA A 314 -6.84 -17.21 8.72
N LEU A 315 -7.18 -17.30 10.00
CA LEU A 315 -6.68 -16.37 11.03
C LEU A 315 -5.17 -16.43 11.21
N LYS A 316 -4.51 -17.56 10.89
CA LYS A 316 -3.04 -17.65 10.89
C LYS A 316 -2.38 -16.85 9.77
N THR A 317 -3.11 -16.54 8.71
CA THR A 317 -2.60 -15.74 7.58
C THR A 317 -2.77 -14.24 7.80
N VAL A 318 -3.52 -13.85 8.83
CA VAL A 318 -3.71 -12.44 9.20
C VAL A 318 -2.40 -11.88 9.74
N PRO A 319 -1.88 -10.78 9.18
CA PRO A 319 -0.64 -10.16 9.65
C PRO A 319 -0.92 -9.32 10.90
N TRP A 320 -0.99 -9.96 12.06
CA TRP A 320 -1.30 -9.30 13.34
C TRP A 320 -0.39 -8.13 13.67
N SER A 321 0.90 -8.21 13.29
CA SER A 321 1.83 -7.09 13.46
C SER A 321 1.36 -5.84 12.70
N LEU A 322 0.84 -5.99 11.47
CA LEU A 322 0.31 -4.87 10.71
C LEU A 322 -0.92 -4.25 11.40
N LEU A 323 -1.81 -5.08 11.96
CA LEU A 323 -3.01 -4.60 12.63
C LEU A 323 -2.68 -3.84 13.92
N LEU A 324 -1.76 -4.38 14.73
CA LEU A 324 -1.26 -3.71 15.92
C LEU A 324 -0.52 -2.42 15.59
N PHE A 325 0.28 -2.42 14.52
CA PHE A 325 0.93 -1.22 14.01
C PHE A 325 -0.11 -0.14 13.63
N MET A 326 -1.15 -0.52 12.89
CA MET A 326 -2.23 0.39 12.50
C MET A 326 -2.94 0.96 13.73
N ALA A 327 -3.36 0.11 14.66
CA ALA A 327 -4.04 0.53 15.88
C ALA A 327 -3.21 1.55 16.68
N ALA A 328 -1.93 1.26 16.91
CA ALA A 328 -1.05 2.17 17.62
C ALA A 328 -0.83 3.50 16.89
N THR A 329 -0.67 3.47 15.56
CA THR A 329 -0.49 4.70 14.77
C THR A 329 -1.77 5.52 14.62
N MET A 330 -2.95 4.89 14.65
CA MET A 330 -4.24 5.58 14.77
C MET A 330 -4.32 6.34 16.10
N ALA A 331 -3.98 5.69 17.22
CA ALA A 331 -3.93 6.33 18.53
C ALA A 331 -2.95 7.51 18.56
N MET A 332 -1.78 7.39 17.90
CA MET A 332 -0.86 8.50 17.70
C MET A 332 -1.50 9.65 16.90
N GLY A 333 -2.28 9.34 15.86
CA GLY A 333 -3.01 10.32 15.06
C GLY A 333 -4.01 11.13 15.90
N VAL A 334 -4.77 10.45 16.75
CA VAL A 334 -5.67 11.09 17.73
C VAL A 334 -4.88 12.03 18.66
N ALA A 335 -3.77 11.55 19.23
CA ALA A 335 -2.90 12.36 20.07
C ALA A 335 -2.42 13.63 19.36
N LEU A 336 -2.04 13.54 18.08
CA LEU A 336 -1.60 14.69 17.29
C LEU A 336 -2.70 15.74 17.09
N ALA A 337 -3.94 15.28 16.90
CA ALA A 337 -5.09 16.16 16.73
C ALA A 337 -5.50 16.82 18.07
N ASP A 338 -5.69 16.02 19.12
CA ASP A 338 -6.25 16.47 20.40
C ASP A 338 -5.28 17.31 21.23
N SER A 339 -3.97 17.01 21.19
CA SER A 339 -2.95 17.81 21.89
C SER A 339 -2.77 19.23 21.32
N GLY A 340 -3.30 19.50 20.12
CA GLY A 340 -3.08 20.75 19.40
C GLY A 340 -1.74 20.83 18.66
N ALA A 341 -0.94 19.76 18.66
CA ALA A 341 0.34 19.69 17.97
C ALA A 341 0.19 19.92 16.45
N ALA A 342 -0.86 19.33 15.84
CA ALA A 342 -1.18 19.53 14.43
C ALA A 342 -1.44 21.03 14.12
N LYS A 343 -2.23 21.72 14.94
CA LYS A 343 -2.54 23.15 14.77
C LYS A 343 -1.28 24.01 14.87
N TRP A 344 -0.41 23.70 15.84
CA TRP A 344 0.84 24.43 16.01
C TRP A 344 1.78 24.25 14.80
N LEU A 345 1.94 23.04 14.27
CA LEU A 345 2.74 22.78 13.07
C LEU A 345 2.25 23.62 11.87
N VAL A 346 0.94 23.73 11.71
CA VAL A 346 0.32 24.50 10.64
C VAL A 346 0.55 26.00 10.80
N SER A 347 0.54 26.53 12.04
CA SER A 347 0.73 27.97 12.31
C SER A 347 2.10 28.49 11.85
N GLY A 348 3.09 27.61 11.73
CA GLY A 348 4.43 27.94 11.22
C GLY A 348 4.57 27.88 9.69
N LEU A 349 3.54 27.45 8.96
CA LEU A 349 3.60 27.36 7.50
C LEU A 349 3.36 28.73 6.85
N PRO A 350 4.09 29.06 5.76
CA PRO A 350 3.83 30.28 5.00
C PRO A 350 2.41 30.27 4.44
N THR A 351 1.66 31.34 4.72
CA THR A 351 0.34 31.58 4.13
C THR A 351 0.48 32.02 2.67
N GLY A 352 -0.48 31.62 1.81
CA GLY A 352 -0.51 32.07 0.41
C GLY A 352 0.28 31.20 -0.58
N GLN A 353 0.67 29.98 -0.22
CA GLN A 353 1.27 29.05 -1.19
C GLN A 353 0.25 28.67 -2.26
N HIS A 354 0.72 28.60 -3.52
CA HIS A 354 -0.11 28.13 -4.62
C HIS A 354 -0.49 26.65 -4.40
N PRO A 355 -1.79 26.28 -4.43
CA PRO A 355 -2.25 24.92 -4.09
C PRO A 355 -1.54 23.81 -4.86
N VAL A 356 -1.28 24.02 -6.16
CA VAL A 356 -0.58 23.05 -7.01
C VAL A 356 0.88 22.89 -6.57
N MET A 357 1.55 23.97 -6.14
CA MET A 357 2.92 23.89 -5.63
C MET A 357 2.98 23.10 -4.32
N PHE A 358 2.03 23.33 -3.42
CA PHE A 358 1.90 22.54 -2.19
C PHE A 358 1.76 21.04 -2.51
N LEU A 359 0.84 20.67 -3.41
CA LEU A 359 0.67 19.26 -3.83
C LEU A 359 1.94 18.69 -4.48
N ALA A 360 2.64 19.45 -5.30
CA ALA A 360 3.89 19.01 -5.93
C ALA A 360 4.98 18.73 -4.87
N ILE A 361 5.10 19.58 -3.84
CA ILE A 361 6.02 19.36 -2.71
C ILE A 361 5.64 18.11 -1.93
N VAL A 362 4.35 17.94 -1.59
CA VAL A 362 3.83 16.77 -0.88
C VAL A 362 4.15 15.50 -1.67
N ILE A 363 3.90 15.49 -2.97
CA ILE A 363 4.18 14.35 -3.86
C ILE A 363 5.69 14.05 -3.90
N ALA A 364 6.53 15.07 -4.05
CA ALA A 364 7.99 14.90 -4.10
C ALA A 364 8.54 14.32 -2.78
N VAL A 365 8.13 14.86 -1.63
CA VAL A 365 8.52 14.38 -0.31
C VAL A 365 8.01 12.96 -0.09
N SER A 366 6.74 12.68 -0.40
CA SER A 366 6.15 11.34 -0.23
C SER A 366 6.81 10.29 -1.14
N THR A 367 7.16 10.69 -2.36
CA THR A 367 7.92 9.82 -3.28
C THR A 367 9.33 9.55 -2.74
N ALA A 368 10.03 10.57 -2.23
CA ALA A 368 11.39 10.43 -1.70
C ALA A 368 11.46 9.67 -0.36
N ALA A 369 10.38 9.68 0.41
CA ALA A 369 10.33 9.07 1.75
C ALA A 369 10.69 7.58 1.78
N HIS A 370 10.52 6.82 0.67
CA HIS A 370 10.91 5.42 0.58
C HIS A 370 12.42 5.19 0.72
N LEU A 371 13.24 6.22 0.53
CA LEU A 371 14.69 6.13 0.71
C LEU A 371 15.08 6.02 2.18
N VAL A 372 14.21 6.48 3.07
CA VAL A 372 14.45 6.56 4.53
C VAL A 372 13.53 5.60 5.29
N LEU A 373 12.24 5.56 4.94
CA LEU A 373 11.21 4.72 5.55
C LEU A 373 10.85 3.57 4.61
N GLN A 374 11.27 2.35 4.94
CA GLN A 374 11.02 1.18 4.08
C GLN A 374 9.56 0.75 4.09
N SER A 375 8.90 0.79 5.25
CA SER A 375 7.49 0.42 5.39
C SER A 375 6.56 1.47 4.77
N ARG A 376 5.69 1.02 3.84
CA ARG A 376 4.68 1.89 3.24
C ARG A 376 3.68 2.40 4.29
N SER A 377 3.30 1.56 5.24
CA SER A 377 2.41 1.94 6.34
C SER A 377 3.07 2.97 7.26
N ALA A 378 4.34 2.78 7.63
CA ALA A 378 5.08 3.77 8.42
C ALA A 378 5.17 5.13 7.69
N ARG A 379 5.39 5.14 6.37
CA ARG A 379 5.36 6.39 5.59
C ARG A 379 4.01 7.12 5.70
N SER A 380 2.90 6.40 5.53
CA SER A 380 1.58 7.00 5.67
C SER A 380 1.31 7.47 7.11
N SER A 381 1.71 6.70 8.12
CA SER A 381 1.53 7.10 9.53
C SER A 381 2.31 8.37 9.91
N VAL A 382 3.46 8.61 9.27
CA VAL A 382 4.26 9.83 9.51
C VAL A 382 3.78 11.00 8.65
N LEU A 383 3.60 10.76 7.34
CA LEU A 383 3.38 11.85 6.39
C LEU A 383 1.92 12.31 6.36
N VAL A 384 0.95 11.39 6.40
CA VAL A 384 -0.44 11.77 6.18
C VAL A 384 -0.97 12.72 7.25
N PRO A 385 -0.72 12.53 8.56
CA PRO A 385 -1.17 13.49 9.58
C PRO A 385 -0.59 14.90 9.34
N LEU A 386 0.69 14.98 8.99
CA LEU A 386 1.37 16.26 8.72
C LEU A 386 0.83 16.92 7.45
N VAL A 387 0.64 16.13 6.38
CA VAL A 387 0.11 16.60 5.10
C VAL A 387 -1.33 17.09 5.23
N VAL A 388 -2.18 16.35 5.95
CA VAL A 388 -3.59 16.74 6.18
C VAL A 388 -3.66 18.02 6.98
N ALA A 389 -2.91 18.11 8.09
CA ALA A 389 -2.85 19.31 8.90
C ALA A 389 -2.37 20.51 8.07
N ALA A 390 -1.28 20.36 7.32
CA ALA A 390 -0.72 21.40 6.45
C ALA A 390 -1.71 21.84 5.36
N ALA A 391 -2.39 20.91 4.71
CA ALA A 391 -3.39 21.20 3.67
C ALA A 391 -4.52 22.07 4.21
N VAL A 392 -5.02 21.76 5.41
CA VAL A 392 -6.04 22.57 6.10
C VAL A 392 -5.56 24.00 6.30
N GLY A 393 -4.29 24.18 6.72
CA GLY A 393 -3.72 25.50 7.02
C GLY A 393 -3.50 26.37 5.78
N VAL A 394 -3.19 25.78 4.62
CA VAL A 394 -2.94 26.52 3.38
C VAL A 394 -4.17 26.55 2.44
N GLY A 395 -5.34 26.08 2.88
CA GLY A 395 -6.58 26.12 2.10
C GLY A 395 -6.66 25.08 0.96
N VAL A 396 -5.81 24.05 1.00
CA VAL A 396 -5.86 22.91 0.07
C VAL A 396 -6.84 21.88 0.61
N ASN A 397 -7.50 21.16 -0.29
CA ASN A 397 -8.40 20.07 0.10
C ASN A 397 -7.61 18.94 0.77
N PRO A 398 -7.89 18.60 2.04
CA PRO A 398 -7.15 17.58 2.77
C PRO A 398 -7.29 16.17 2.18
N VAL A 399 -8.42 15.87 1.54
CA VAL A 399 -8.63 14.60 0.82
C VAL A 399 -7.68 14.49 -0.37
N ALA A 400 -7.59 15.54 -1.21
CA ALA A 400 -6.68 15.58 -2.34
C ALA A 400 -5.21 15.46 -1.90
N ALA A 401 -4.83 16.14 -0.85
CA ALA A 401 -3.47 16.11 -0.30
C ALA A 401 -3.10 14.74 0.28
N ALA A 402 -4.00 14.13 1.06
CA ALA A 402 -3.81 12.80 1.66
C ALA A 402 -3.72 11.70 0.59
N LEU A 403 -4.62 11.72 -0.40
CA LEU A 403 -4.58 10.79 -1.53
C LEU A 403 -3.29 10.96 -2.35
N ALA A 404 -2.87 12.20 -2.64
CA ALA A 404 -1.65 12.48 -3.37
C ALA A 404 -0.41 11.97 -2.62
N SER A 405 -0.32 12.22 -1.31
CA SER A 405 0.75 11.70 -0.45
C SER A 405 0.79 10.17 -0.45
N THR A 406 -0.36 9.53 -0.24
CA THR A 406 -0.46 8.07 -0.13
C THR A 406 -0.18 7.37 -1.47
N ALA A 407 -0.66 7.92 -2.58
CA ALA A 407 -0.37 7.40 -3.92
C ALA A 407 1.11 7.54 -4.27
N ALA A 408 1.71 8.71 -4.00
CA ALA A 408 3.13 8.97 -4.23
C ALA A 408 4.03 8.11 -3.35
N ALA A 409 3.66 7.90 -2.07
CA ALA A 409 4.33 6.96 -1.16
C ALA A 409 4.24 5.49 -1.62
N GLY A 410 3.38 5.17 -2.58
CA GLY A 410 3.33 3.87 -3.25
C GLY A 410 4.57 3.54 -4.07
N PHE A 411 5.34 4.53 -4.50
CA PHE A 411 6.61 4.34 -5.19
C PHE A 411 7.68 3.77 -4.25
N CYS A 412 8.29 2.63 -4.61
CA CYS A 412 9.27 1.91 -3.79
C CYS A 412 10.24 1.10 -4.66
N HIS A 413 10.84 1.69 -5.70
CA HIS A 413 11.58 0.93 -6.73
C HIS A 413 13.07 1.24 -6.79
N THR A 414 13.64 1.96 -5.82
CA THR A 414 15.05 2.41 -5.90
C THR A 414 16.03 1.36 -5.41
N LEU A 415 15.69 0.64 -4.34
CA LEU A 415 16.57 -0.36 -3.74
C LEU A 415 15.86 -1.73 -3.69
N PRO A 416 16.58 -2.86 -3.80
CA PRO A 416 15.98 -4.19 -3.65
C PRO A 416 15.25 -4.38 -2.33
N ALA A 417 15.69 -3.75 -1.25
CA ALA A 417 15.09 -3.81 0.07
C ALA A 417 13.93 -2.81 0.27
N SER A 418 13.62 -1.96 -0.72
CA SER A 418 12.60 -0.89 -0.57
C SER A 418 11.18 -1.41 -0.33
N ALA A 419 10.87 -2.63 -0.76
CA ALA A 419 9.56 -3.24 -0.55
C ALA A 419 9.66 -4.77 -0.65
N LYS A 420 8.85 -5.49 0.15
CA LYS A 420 8.81 -6.97 0.13
C LYS A 420 8.59 -7.56 -1.27
N PRO A 421 7.69 -7.04 -2.14
CA PRO A 421 7.57 -7.52 -3.52
C PRO A 421 8.86 -7.38 -4.32
N VAL A 422 9.57 -6.25 -4.20
CA VAL A 422 10.85 -6.05 -4.90
C VAL A 422 11.89 -7.05 -4.44
N THR A 423 12.03 -7.26 -3.13
CA THR A 423 12.97 -8.26 -2.57
C THR A 423 12.64 -9.68 -3.06
N LEU A 424 11.36 -10.05 -3.08
CA LEU A 424 10.91 -11.40 -3.45
C LEU A 424 11.27 -11.76 -4.89
N PHE A 425 11.13 -10.82 -5.82
CA PHE A 425 11.43 -11.05 -7.24
C PHE A 425 12.88 -10.72 -7.62
N ALA A 426 13.68 -10.13 -6.72
CA ALA A 426 15.08 -9.79 -6.99
C ALA A 426 16.01 -11.01 -6.96
N GLN A 427 15.72 -12.00 -6.11
CA GLN A 427 16.60 -13.15 -5.86
C GLN A 427 15.81 -14.45 -5.84
N ILE A 428 15.69 -15.09 -7.01
CA ILE A 428 15.02 -16.37 -7.17
C ILE A 428 16.04 -17.40 -7.66
N PRO A 429 16.35 -18.45 -6.88
CA PRO A 429 17.31 -19.46 -7.26
C PRO A 429 17.00 -20.07 -8.65
N GLY A 430 18.01 -20.17 -9.51
CA GLY A 430 17.89 -20.77 -10.83
C GLY A 430 17.08 -19.99 -11.88
N THR A 431 16.59 -18.78 -11.55
CA THR A 431 15.80 -17.95 -12.46
C THR A 431 16.52 -16.63 -12.74
N PRO A 432 16.67 -16.20 -14.01
CA PRO A 432 17.22 -14.88 -14.32
C PRO A 432 16.32 -13.78 -13.76
N THR A 433 16.89 -12.91 -12.92
CA THR A 433 16.20 -11.77 -12.34
C THR A 433 16.96 -10.47 -12.59
N TYR A 434 16.39 -9.34 -12.19
CA TYR A 434 17.00 -8.03 -12.37
C TYR A 434 18.10 -7.77 -11.33
N THR A 435 19.02 -6.88 -11.71
CA THR A 435 20.09 -6.39 -10.84
C THR A 435 19.69 -5.09 -10.13
N PRO A 436 20.40 -4.69 -9.04
CA PRO A 436 20.19 -3.37 -8.43
C PRO A 436 20.36 -2.20 -9.43
N ARG A 437 21.21 -2.36 -10.44
CA ARG A 437 21.40 -1.36 -11.52
C ARG A 437 20.18 -1.24 -12.42
N ASP A 438 19.53 -2.35 -12.75
CA ASP A 438 18.29 -2.36 -13.55
C ASP A 438 17.16 -1.66 -12.80
N LEU A 439 17.07 -1.94 -11.50
CA LEU A 439 16.07 -1.31 -10.62
C LEU A 439 16.32 0.21 -10.50
N LEU A 440 17.57 0.63 -10.27
CA LEU A 440 17.92 2.05 -10.19
C LEU A 440 17.66 2.77 -11.53
N ARG A 441 17.99 2.13 -12.66
CA ARG A 441 17.69 2.66 -13.99
C ARG A 441 16.20 2.83 -14.21
N LEU A 442 15.39 1.84 -13.85
CA LEU A 442 13.93 1.96 -13.91
C LEU A 442 13.45 3.10 -13.04
N SER A 443 13.94 3.17 -11.80
CA SER A 443 13.56 4.16 -10.79
C SER A 443 13.79 5.60 -11.27
N ALA A 444 14.90 5.85 -11.96
CA ALA A 444 15.24 7.17 -12.49
C ALA A 444 14.17 7.74 -13.44
N PHE A 445 13.47 6.89 -14.18
CA PHE A 445 12.38 7.28 -15.07
C PHE A 445 11.00 7.11 -14.41
N LEU A 446 10.83 6.07 -13.62
CA LEU A 446 9.53 5.73 -13.02
C LEU A 446 9.15 6.71 -11.90
N ALA A 447 10.11 7.20 -11.10
CA ALA A 447 9.83 8.15 -10.02
C ALA A 447 9.23 9.47 -10.55
N PRO A 448 9.86 10.18 -11.51
CA PRO A 448 9.27 11.40 -12.06
C PRO A 448 7.97 11.12 -12.83
N LEU A 449 7.87 10.00 -13.53
CA LEU A 449 6.64 9.61 -14.24
C LEU A 449 5.47 9.42 -13.27
N THR A 450 5.66 8.67 -12.19
CA THR A 450 4.61 8.42 -11.20
C THR A 450 4.26 9.69 -10.43
N ALA A 451 5.25 10.51 -10.06
CA ALA A 451 5.02 11.80 -9.40
C ALA A 451 4.22 12.77 -10.30
N ALA A 452 4.59 12.88 -11.58
CA ALA A 452 3.87 13.70 -12.55
C ALA A 452 2.43 13.19 -12.77
N LEU A 453 2.25 11.87 -12.81
CA LEU A 453 0.93 11.26 -12.98
C LEU A 453 0.04 11.52 -11.74
N VAL A 454 0.56 11.35 -10.53
CA VAL A 454 -0.18 11.66 -9.31
C VAL A 454 -0.57 13.15 -9.27
N LEU A 455 0.34 14.05 -9.65
CA LEU A 455 0.05 15.48 -9.73
C LEU A 455 -1.04 15.79 -10.78
N LEU A 456 -0.95 15.17 -11.96
CA LEU A 456 -1.97 15.29 -13.01
C LEU A 456 -3.34 14.86 -12.50
N PHE A 457 -3.39 13.71 -11.80
CA PHE A 457 -4.64 13.22 -11.22
C PHE A 457 -5.17 14.17 -10.15
N ALA A 458 -4.32 14.67 -9.27
CA ALA A 458 -4.72 15.58 -8.20
C ALA A 458 -5.26 16.92 -8.72
N VAL A 459 -4.73 17.42 -9.84
CA VAL A 459 -5.08 18.75 -10.37
C VAL A 459 -6.18 18.68 -11.43
N ALA A 460 -6.24 17.60 -12.23
CA ALA A 460 -7.14 17.53 -13.38
C ALA A 460 -8.21 16.44 -13.29
N VAL A 461 -7.88 15.25 -12.74
CA VAL A 461 -8.81 14.10 -12.78
C VAL A 461 -9.69 14.05 -11.54
N TRP A 462 -9.11 14.15 -10.33
CA TRP A 462 -9.89 14.10 -9.10
C TRP A 462 -10.91 15.24 -8.95
N PRO A 463 -10.65 16.48 -9.41
CA PRO A 463 -11.68 17.51 -9.44
C PRO A 463 -12.92 17.15 -10.26
N LEU A 464 -12.74 16.41 -11.37
CA LEU A 464 -13.87 15.89 -12.17
C LEU A 464 -14.65 14.78 -11.46
N LEU A 465 -14.02 14.15 -10.47
CA LEU A 465 -14.60 13.09 -9.62
C LEU A 465 -15.10 13.61 -8.26
N GLY A 466 -15.16 14.92 -8.08
CA GLY A 466 -15.72 15.56 -6.89
C GLY A 466 -14.69 15.97 -5.81
N VAL A 467 -13.40 15.72 -6.02
CA VAL A 467 -12.34 16.11 -5.06
C VAL A 467 -11.58 17.32 -5.62
N SER A 468 -12.03 18.52 -5.29
CA SER A 468 -11.40 19.78 -5.69
C SER A 468 -9.99 19.94 -5.13
N VAL A 469 -9.14 20.76 -5.76
CA VAL A 469 -7.77 21.07 -5.29
C VAL A 469 -7.81 21.96 -4.04
N THR A 470 -8.72 22.91 -4.01
CA THR A 470 -8.94 23.83 -2.88
C THR A 470 -10.19 23.46 -2.12
N ARG A 471 -10.30 23.95 -0.90
CA ARG A 471 -11.52 23.80 -0.07
C ARG A 471 -12.68 24.59 -0.67
#